data_f51d0f987e240e1f6da4bf1ffe3b1339
#
_entry.id   f51d0f987e240e1f6da4bf1ffe3b1339
#
_cell.length_a   1.000
_cell.length_b   1.000
_cell.length_c   1.000
_cell.angle_alpha   90.00
_cell.angle_beta   90.00
_cell.angle_gamma   90.00
#
_symmetry.space_group_name_H-M   'P 1'
#
loop_
_entity.id
_entity.type
_entity.pdbx_description
1 polymer ?
#
loop_
_entity_poly.entity_id
_entity_poly.type
_entity_poly.pdbx_seq_one_letter_code
_entity_poly.pdbx_strand_id
1 'polypeptide(L)'
;MIIGSGTHRYEMNPHWAQLPEDIRFGYCHGIVTDSENNVYVFHTNAPCVVKFDAEGRYLDSWGDEFAGGAHGFYLHAEGGEEFLYITDTSRGIVAKLTLAGEKVLELGAPGLTDAYDAERKYVPTDVAVAPNGDIYVADGYGQNWVHRYAANGDYIASFGGTGSEPGKFKCPHGISVDVRRGEPELYVADRGNHRIQVLTLEGEPKRIVDENMDMPCSFFFHGDEMIFPDLHSRVTIFGRDDKFVTHLGEDQLAYKQQGWPNLPAAYFRDNRFSSPHGVCADKAGNIYVAEWTVDGRVTKLTKK
;
A
#
# COMPACT_ATOMS: atom_id res chain seq x y z
N MET A 1 18.10 -4.78 16.09
CA MET A 1 17.75 -3.93 17.27
C MET A 1 16.27 -4.09 17.57
N ILE A 2 15.86 -4.06 18.86
CA ILE A 2 14.43 -4.22 19.23
C ILE A 2 13.75 -2.84 19.27
N ILE A 3 12.60 -2.71 18.61
CA ILE A 3 11.73 -1.55 18.61
C ILE A 3 10.34 -1.93 19.14
N GLY A 4 9.52 -0.93 19.47
CA GLY A 4 8.17 -1.14 20.01
C GLY A 4 8.16 -1.49 21.50
N SER A 5 6.98 -1.83 22.04
CA SER A 5 6.75 -2.08 23.46
C SER A 5 5.63 -3.09 23.70
N GLY A 6 5.52 -3.60 24.95
CA GLY A 6 4.47 -4.55 25.31
C GLY A 6 4.47 -5.80 24.43
N THR A 7 3.33 -6.12 23.85
CA THR A 7 3.13 -7.24 22.90
C THR A 7 3.58 -6.90 21.47
N HIS A 8 3.92 -5.62 21.19
CA HIS A 8 4.35 -5.11 19.89
C HIS A 8 5.86 -4.85 19.90
N ARG A 9 6.63 -5.89 20.20
CA ARG A 9 8.10 -5.85 20.20
C ARG A 9 8.62 -6.58 18.97
N TYR A 10 9.49 -5.90 18.21
CA TYR A 10 10.02 -6.42 16.96
C TYR A 10 11.53 -6.22 16.89
N GLU A 11 12.21 -7.21 16.36
CA GLU A 11 13.60 -7.05 15.91
C GLU A 11 13.62 -6.52 14.48
N MET A 12 14.17 -5.32 14.28
CA MET A 12 14.25 -4.66 13.00
C MET A 12 15.48 -5.07 12.22
N ASN A 13 15.28 -5.56 10.98
CA ASN A 13 16.32 -5.90 10.02
C ASN A 13 16.12 -5.13 8.72
N PRO A 14 16.79 -3.99 8.49
CA PRO A 14 16.69 -3.18 7.27
C PRO A 14 17.47 -3.76 6.08
N HIS A 15 18.22 -4.83 6.27
CA HIS A 15 19.02 -5.52 5.26
C HIS A 15 18.49 -6.94 4.99
N TRP A 16 17.19 -7.12 5.16
CA TRP A 16 16.56 -8.42 5.00
C TRP A 16 16.56 -8.90 3.54
N ALA A 17 16.24 -8.03 2.58
CA ALA A 17 16.17 -8.37 1.16
C ALA A 17 17.57 -8.57 0.57
N GLN A 18 17.85 -9.78 0.09
CA GLN A 18 19.11 -10.17 -0.53
C GLN A 18 18.96 -10.15 -2.05
N LEU A 19 19.22 -9.01 -2.66
CA LEU A 19 19.13 -8.82 -4.11
C LEU A 19 20.33 -9.44 -4.85
N PRO A 20 20.11 -10.02 -6.05
CA PRO A 20 21.18 -10.31 -7.00
C PRO A 20 21.98 -9.04 -7.37
N GLU A 21 23.21 -9.23 -7.85
CA GLU A 21 24.11 -8.09 -8.17
C GLU A 21 23.59 -7.18 -9.30
N ASP A 22 22.76 -7.72 -10.18
CA ASP A 22 22.20 -7.04 -11.37
C ASP A 22 20.82 -6.40 -11.10
N ILE A 23 20.20 -6.64 -9.95
CA ILE A 23 18.92 -6.03 -9.56
C ILE A 23 19.15 -4.91 -8.55
N ARG A 24 18.49 -3.78 -8.78
CA ARG A 24 18.47 -2.63 -7.84
C ARG A 24 17.05 -2.15 -7.66
N PHE A 25 16.64 -1.99 -6.43
CA PHE A 25 15.38 -1.32 -6.15
C PHE A 25 15.39 0.12 -6.69
N GLY A 26 14.24 0.56 -7.20
CA GLY A 26 13.88 1.96 -7.29
C GLY A 26 13.04 2.34 -6.08
N TYR A 27 12.17 3.31 -6.23
CA TYR A 27 11.20 3.64 -5.18
C TYR A 27 10.32 2.44 -4.89
N CYS A 28 10.39 1.88 -3.66
CA CYS A 28 9.54 0.77 -3.27
C CYS A 28 8.19 1.31 -2.78
N HIS A 29 7.11 0.94 -3.49
CA HIS A 29 5.77 1.41 -3.16
C HIS A 29 4.93 0.34 -2.48
N GLY A 30 4.92 -0.89 -3.01
CA GLY A 30 4.08 -1.97 -2.54
C GLY A 30 4.85 -3.18 -2.03
N ILE A 31 4.25 -3.91 -1.09
CA ILE A 31 4.80 -5.15 -0.55
C ILE A 31 3.65 -6.04 -0.09
N VAL A 32 3.67 -7.32 -0.47
CA VAL A 32 2.66 -8.30 -0.07
C VAL A 32 3.29 -9.64 0.27
N THR A 33 2.57 -10.47 1.02
CA THR A 33 2.96 -11.85 1.34
C THR A 33 1.93 -12.82 0.80
N ASP A 34 2.38 -13.90 0.13
CA ASP A 34 1.50 -14.99 -0.32
C ASP A 34 1.21 -16.00 0.80
N SER A 35 0.37 -16.98 0.50
CA SER A 35 -0.03 -18.04 1.44
C SER A 35 1.13 -18.97 1.87
N GLU A 36 2.24 -18.95 1.14
CA GLU A 36 3.47 -19.69 1.44
C GLU A 36 4.48 -18.86 2.22
N ASN A 37 4.13 -17.60 2.58
CA ASN A 37 4.99 -16.57 3.19
C ASN A 37 6.15 -16.11 2.28
N ASN A 38 6.04 -16.26 0.96
CA ASN A 38 6.91 -15.52 0.07
C ASN A 38 6.51 -14.04 0.07
N VAL A 39 7.49 -13.17 -0.08
CA VAL A 39 7.30 -11.71 -0.06
C VAL A 39 7.55 -11.16 -1.45
N TYR A 40 6.62 -10.39 -1.96
CA TYR A 40 6.72 -9.69 -3.23
C TYR A 40 6.87 -8.21 -2.97
N VAL A 41 7.86 -7.59 -3.60
CA VAL A 41 8.13 -6.14 -3.52
C VAL A 41 7.88 -5.53 -4.88
N PHE A 42 7.07 -4.46 -4.92
CA PHE A 42 6.76 -3.71 -6.12
C PHE A 42 7.44 -2.35 -6.09
N HIS A 43 8.31 -2.09 -7.08
CA HIS A 43 9.15 -0.89 -7.13
C HIS A 43 9.30 -0.35 -8.56
N THR A 44 9.86 0.85 -8.71
CA THR A 44 9.85 1.58 -9.98
C THR A 44 10.93 1.20 -11.00
N ASN A 45 11.95 0.43 -10.63
CA ASN A 45 12.96 -0.04 -11.57
C ASN A 45 12.57 -1.40 -12.17
N ALA A 46 13.00 -1.70 -13.38
CA ALA A 46 12.85 -3.03 -13.98
C ALA A 46 13.94 -3.99 -13.43
N PRO A 47 13.56 -5.25 -13.10
CA PRO A 47 12.22 -5.82 -13.03
C PRO A 47 11.43 -5.25 -11.83
N CYS A 48 10.16 -4.87 -12.04
CA CYS A 48 9.41 -4.10 -11.05
C CYS A 48 8.83 -4.93 -9.90
N VAL A 49 8.68 -6.22 -10.07
CA VAL A 49 8.29 -7.15 -9.02
C VAL A 49 9.46 -8.07 -8.70
N VAL A 50 9.84 -8.11 -7.42
CA VAL A 50 10.88 -9.03 -6.94
C VAL A 50 10.30 -9.90 -5.84
N LYS A 51 10.44 -11.21 -5.99
CA LYS A 51 9.96 -12.24 -5.06
C LYS A 51 11.10 -12.75 -4.19
N PHE A 52 10.82 -12.85 -2.90
CA PHE A 52 11.75 -13.39 -1.88
C PHE A 52 11.06 -14.50 -1.09
N ASP A 53 11.86 -15.39 -0.49
CA ASP A 53 11.37 -16.23 0.60
C ASP A 53 11.30 -15.47 1.94
N ALA A 54 10.79 -16.12 2.98
CA ALA A 54 10.65 -15.54 4.32
C ALA A 54 12.00 -15.13 4.96
N GLU A 55 13.12 -15.66 4.50
CA GLU A 55 14.48 -15.33 4.94
C GLU A 55 15.12 -14.21 4.12
N GLY A 56 14.43 -13.72 3.08
CA GLY A 56 14.89 -12.63 2.21
C GLY A 56 15.79 -13.08 1.06
N ARG A 57 15.86 -14.39 0.79
CA ARG A 57 16.58 -14.90 -0.37
C ARG A 57 15.77 -14.66 -1.63
N TYR A 58 16.41 -14.14 -2.65
CA TYR A 58 15.80 -13.93 -3.96
C TYR A 58 15.28 -15.26 -4.54
N LEU A 59 14.07 -15.23 -5.09
CA LEU A 59 13.45 -16.37 -5.75
C LEU A 59 13.20 -16.10 -7.23
N ASP A 60 12.63 -14.94 -7.58
CA ASP A 60 12.21 -14.61 -8.94
C ASP A 60 12.01 -13.09 -9.12
N SER A 61 11.91 -12.62 -10.36
CA SER A 61 11.55 -11.23 -10.66
C SER A 61 10.97 -11.07 -12.08
N TRP A 62 10.04 -10.12 -12.23
CA TRP A 62 9.33 -9.85 -13.47
C TRP A 62 8.70 -8.45 -13.47
N GLY A 63 8.00 -8.08 -14.57
CA GLY A 63 7.18 -6.87 -14.63
C GLY A 63 7.91 -5.63 -15.14
N ASP A 64 8.84 -5.80 -16.10
CA ASP A 64 9.60 -4.69 -16.71
C ASP A 64 8.69 -3.62 -17.31
N GLU A 65 7.51 -4.01 -17.78
CA GLU A 65 6.50 -3.12 -18.35
C GLU A 65 5.91 -2.09 -17.40
N PHE A 66 6.08 -2.27 -16.09
CA PHE A 66 5.60 -1.35 -15.06
C PHE A 66 6.66 -0.34 -14.61
N ALA A 67 7.82 -0.32 -15.25
CA ALA A 67 8.92 0.58 -14.90
C ALA A 67 8.49 2.05 -14.91
N GLY A 68 8.79 2.75 -13.83
CA GLY A 68 8.43 4.16 -13.63
C GLY A 68 6.99 4.42 -13.19
N GLY A 69 6.09 3.42 -13.28
CA GLY A 69 4.67 3.57 -12.93
C GLY A 69 4.23 2.74 -11.72
N ALA A 70 5.07 1.82 -11.24
CA ALA A 70 4.76 0.92 -10.14
C ALA A 70 4.30 1.67 -8.88
N HIS A 71 3.10 1.38 -8.34
CA HIS A 71 2.58 2.07 -7.17
C HIS A 71 1.77 1.17 -6.22
N GLY A 72 0.45 1.07 -6.34
CA GLY A 72 -0.38 0.21 -5.49
C GLY A 72 -0.14 -1.28 -5.75
N PHE A 73 -0.16 -2.08 -4.69
CA PHE A 73 0.13 -3.51 -4.77
C PHE A 73 -0.68 -4.27 -3.73
N TYR A 74 -1.60 -5.09 -4.18
CA TYR A 74 -2.55 -5.80 -3.35
C TYR A 74 -2.62 -7.27 -3.74
N LEU A 75 -2.59 -8.18 -2.77
CA LEU A 75 -2.78 -9.61 -2.98
C LEU A 75 -4.19 -10.00 -2.57
N HIS A 76 -4.89 -10.70 -3.45
CA HIS A 76 -6.24 -11.22 -3.21
C HIS A 76 -6.34 -12.69 -3.54
N ALA A 77 -6.97 -13.45 -2.64
CA ALA A 77 -7.27 -14.87 -2.85
C ALA A 77 -8.73 -15.01 -3.30
N GLU A 78 -8.94 -15.67 -4.43
CA GLU A 78 -10.26 -15.99 -4.97
C GLU A 78 -10.27 -17.38 -5.64
N GLY A 79 -11.33 -18.14 -5.47
CA GLY A 79 -11.46 -19.46 -6.09
C GLY A 79 -10.41 -20.49 -5.67
N GLY A 80 -9.65 -20.22 -4.60
CA GLY A 80 -8.53 -21.05 -4.14
C GLY A 80 -7.17 -20.69 -4.77
N GLU A 81 -7.13 -19.64 -5.59
CA GLU A 81 -5.91 -19.11 -6.21
C GLU A 81 -5.61 -17.70 -5.67
N GLU A 82 -4.36 -17.30 -5.74
CA GLU A 82 -3.92 -15.95 -5.31
C GLU A 82 -3.54 -15.11 -6.53
N PHE A 83 -3.98 -13.85 -6.52
CA PHE A 83 -3.72 -12.89 -7.59
C PHE A 83 -3.12 -11.61 -7.03
N LEU A 84 -2.26 -11.00 -7.82
CA LEU A 84 -1.71 -9.69 -7.58
C LEU A 84 -2.51 -8.64 -8.34
N TYR A 85 -2.97 -7.63 -7.63
CA TYR A 85 -3.54 -6.43 -8.23
C TYR A 85 -2.52 -5.31 -8.09
N ILE A 86 -2.23 -4.63 -9.18
CA ILE A 86 -1.26 -3.54 -9.24
C ILE A 86 -1.88 -2.28 -9.81
N THR A 87 -1.37 -1.13 -9.43
CA THR A 87 -1.62 0.12 -10.13
C THR A 87 -0.35 0.60 -10.82
N ASP A 88 -0.51 1.11 -12.04
CA ASP A 88 0.55 1.78 -12.81
C ASP A 88 0.14 3.24 -13.03
N THR A 89 0.77 4.15 -12.30
CA THR A 89 0.48 5.58 -12.34
C THR A 89 0.88 6.24 -13.66
N SER A 90 1.90 5.73 -14.33
CA SER A 90 2.40 6.26 -15.60
C SER A 90 1.45 5.94 -16.77
N ARG A 91 0.89 4.73 -16.77
CA ARG A 91 -0.02 4.26 -17.82
C ARG A 91 -1.48 4.52 -17.49
N GLY A 92 -1.79 4.86 -16.21
CA GLY A 92 -3.16 5.04 -15.74
C GLY A 92 -3.97 3.76 -15.83
N ILE A 93 -3.45 2.65 -15.34
CA ILE A 93 -4.11 1.35 -15.35
C ILE A 93 -4.06 0.65 -14.00
N VAL A 94 -4.99 -0.29 -13.82
CA VAL A 94 -4.94 -1.34 -12.81
C VAL A 94 -4.86 -2.69 -13.53
N ALA A 95 -3.97 -3.57 -13.13
CA ALA A 95 -3.87 -4.91 -13.69
C ALA A 95 -4.03 -5.97 -12.59
N LYS A 96 -4.78 -7.04 -12.91
CA LYS A 96 -4.84 -8.29 -12.15
C LYS A 96 -3.90 -9.28 -12.82
N LEU A 97 -3.00 -9.87 -12.03
CA LEU A 97 -1.96 -10.77 -12.50
C LEU A 97 -1.98 -12.06 -11.67
N THR A 98 -1.52 -13.16 -12.28
CA THR A 98 -1.13 -14.34 -11.51
C THR A 98 0.12 -14.05 -10.67
N LEU A 99 0.47 -14.92 -9.72
CA LEU A 99 1.72 -14.78 -8.96
C LEU A 99 2.99 -14.91 -9.84
N ALA A 100 2.84 -15.41 -11.06
CA ALA A 100 3.91 -15.50 -12.07
C ALA A 100 3.95 -14.29 -13.02
N GLY A 101 3.09 -13.28 -12.80
CA GLY A 101 3.05 -12.06 -13.61
C GLY A 101 2.19 -12.14 -14.89
N GLU A 102 1.47 -13.22 -15.11
CA GLU A 102 0.58 -13.33 -16.27
C GLU A 102 -0.67 -12.47 -16.09
N LYS A 103 -0.96 -11.60 -17.07
CA LYS A 103 -2.09 -10.69 -17.00
C LYS A 103 -3.44 -11.40 -17.19
N VAL A 104 -4.33 -11.23 -16.22
CA VAL A 104 -5.70 -11.78 -16.20
C VAL A 104 -6.73 -10.71 -16.58
N LEU A 105 -6.57 -9.48 -16.07
CA LEU A 105 -7.48 -8.36 -16.31
C LEU A 105 -6.68 -7.06 -16.35
N GLU A 106 -7.15 -6.10 -17.14
CA GLU A 106 -6.63 -4.73 -17.12
C GLU A 106 -7.78 -3.72 -17.14
N LEU A 107 -7.75 -2.76 -16.21
CA LEU A 107 -8.72 -1.67 -16.10
C LEU A 107 -8.01 -0.36 -16.42
N GLY A 108 -8.53 0.40 -17.35
CA GLY A 108 -8.14 1.78 -17.62
C GLY A 108 -9.03 2.78 -16.89
N ALA A 109 -8.93 4.05 -17.30
CA ALA A 109 -9.81 5.10 -16.80
C ALA A 109 -11.28 4.73 -17.05
N PRO A 110 -12.19 4.92 -16.07
CA PRO A 110 -13.61 4.79 -16.34
C PRO A 110 -14.04 5.82 -17.38
N GLY A 111 -14.97 5.45 -18.25
CA GLY A 111 -15.45 6.32 -19.35
C GLY A 111 -16.26 7.53 -18.89
N LEU A 112 -15.79 8.25 -17.88
CA LEU A 112 -16.43 9.42 -17.26
C LEU A 112 -15.88 10.70 -17.91
N THR A 113 -16.50 11.14 -19.00
CA THR A 113 -16.07 12.33 -19.76
C THR A 113 -16.07 13.62 -18.95
N ASP A 114 -16.89 13.70 -17.90
CA ASP A 114 -16.95 14.88 -17.02
C ASP A 114 -15.86 14.90 -15.95
N ALA A 115 -15.23 13.75 -15.65
CA ALA A 115 -14.15 13.62 -14.66
C ALA A 115 -12.75 13.69 -15.29
N TYR A 116 -12.58 13.14 -16.50
CA TYR A 116 -11.28 12.98 -17.15
C TYR A 116 -11.27 13.58 -18.57
N ASP A 117 -10.15 14.24 -18.91
CA ASP A 117 -9.88 14.82 -20.22
C ASP A 117 -8.36 14.93 -20.49
N ALA A 118 -7.98 15.78 -21.44
CA ALA A 118 -6.56 15.97 -21.77
C ALA A 118 -5.73 16.54 -20.60
N GLU A 119 -6.33 17.30 -19.70
CA GLU A 119 -5.67 17.96 -18.58
C GLU A 119 -5.88 17.21 -17.26
N ARG A 120 -7.08 16.65 -17.05
CA ARG A 120 -7.49 15.91 -15.87
C ARG A 120 -7.27 14.41 -16.08
N LYS A 121 -6.12 13.91 -15.66
CA LYS A 121 -5.71 12.51 -15.88
C LYS A 121 -6.26 11.60 -14.80
N TYR A 122 -6.51 10.36 -15.18
CA TYR A 122 -6.67 9.23 -14.26
C TYR A 122 -5.28 8.70 -13.87
N VAL A 123 -4.99 8.70 -12.56
CA VAL A 123 -3.68 8.28 -12.03
C VAL A 123 -3.91 7.44 -10.77
N PRO A 124 -4.21 6.12 -10.93
CA PRO A 124 -4.59 5.25 -9.83
C PRO A 124 -3.42 5.02 -8.86
N THR A 125 -3.68 5.21 -7.58
CA THR A 125 -2.67 5.04 -6.52
C THR A 125 -2.74 3.67 -5.86
N ASP A 126 -3.95 3.12 -5.66
CA ASP A 126 -4.09 1.84 -4.98
C ASP A 126 -5.38 1.12 -5.37
N VAL A 127 -5.47 -0.17 -5.04
CA VAL A 127 -6.57 -1.06 -5.41
C VAL A 127 -6.89 -2.01 -4.27
N ALA A 128 -8.17 -2.31 -4.07
CA ALA A 128 -8.66 -3.32 -3.13
C ALA A 128 -9.79 -4.15 -3.75
N VAL A 129 -9.98 -5.36 -3.25
CA VAL A 129 -11.07 -6.25 -3.69
C VAL A 129 -11.94 -6.60 -2.48
N ALA A 130 -13.25 -6.45 -2.64
CA ALA A 130 -14.23 -6.79 -1.62
C ALA A 130 -14.58 -8.30 -1.67
N PRO A 131 -15.18 -8.86 -0.60
CA PRO A 131 -15.57 -10.29 -0.56
C PRO A 131 -16.55 -10.72 -1.65
N ASN A 132 -17.32 -9.78 -2.22
CA ASN A 132 -18.23 -10.04 -3.36
C ASN A 132 -17.52 -9.99 -4.72
N GLY A 133 -16.20 -9.75 -4.73
CA GLY A 133 -15.37 -9.64 -5.92
C GLY A 133 -15.29 -8.25 -6.53
N ASP A 134 -16.01 -7.26 -6.03
CA ASP A 134 -15.94 -5.90 -6.54
C ASP A 134 -14.56 -5.28 -6.29
N ILE A 135 -14.05 -4.59 -7.31
CA ILE A 135 -12.72 -3.97 -7.32
C ILE A 135 -12.90 -2.46 -7.06
N TYR A 136 -12.17 -1.95 -6.08
CA TYR A 136 -12.14 -0.53 -5.72
C TYR A 136 -10.79 0.05 -6.06
N VAL A 137 -10.78 1.18 -6.77
CA VAL A 137 -9.55 1.85 -7.22
C VAL A 137 -9.55 3.29 -6.74
N ALA A 138 -8.52 3.67 -6.04
CA ALA A 138 -8.29 5.05 -5.60
C ALA A 138 -7.52 5.83 -6.69
N ASP A 139 -8.09 6.92 -7.21
CA ASP A 139 -7.47 7.84 -8.17
C ASP A 139 -6.78 9.00 -7.43
N GLY A 140 -5.86 8.66 -6.54
CA GLY A 140 -5.28 9.61 -5.58
C GLY A 140 -4.33 10.63 -6.16
N TYR A 141 -3.70 10.35 -7.29
CA TYR A 141 -2.85 11.30 -8.03
C TYR A 141 -3.55 11.91 -9.24
N GLY A 142 -4.80 11.51 -9.50
CA GLY A 142 -5.66 12.06 -10.53
C GLY A 142 -6.67 13.08 -9.98
N GLN A 143 -7.94 12.71 -9.96
CA GLN A 143 -9.05 13.62 -9.65
C GLN A 143 -9.71 13.35 -8.28
N ASN A 144 -9.04 12.57 -7.41
CA ASN A 144 -9.49 12.24 -6.05
C ASN A 144 -10.80 11.45 -5.99
N TRP A 145 -11.05 10.58 -6.96
CA TRP A 145 -12.18 9.67 -6.97
C TRP A 145 -11.79 8.29 -6.42
N VAL A 146 -12.78 7.57 -5.96
CA VAL A 146 -12.75 6.11 -5.80
C VAL A 146 -13.72 5.53 -6.83
N HIS A 147 -13.22 4.57 -7.62
CA HIS A 147 -14.00 3.88 -8.66
C HIS A 147 -14.28 2.45 -8.22
N ARG A 148 -15.50 1.98 -8.44
CA ARG A 148 -15.96 0.63 -8.20
C ARG A 148 -16.22 -0.09 -9.51
N TYR A 149 -15.66 -1.27 -9.65
CA TYR A 149 -15.88 -2.16 -10.79
C TYR A 149 -16.35 -3.53 -10.29
N ALA A 150 -17.09 -4.26 -11.12
CA ALA A 150 -17.39 -5.66 -10.89
C ALA A 150 -16.13 -6.53 -11.06
N ALA A 151 -16.15 -7.77 -10.59
CA ALA A 151 -15.04 -8.72 -10.70
C ALA A 151 -14.55 -8.96 -12.15
N ASN A 152 -15.45 -8.81 -13.14
CA ASN A 152 -15.11 -8.93 -14.55
C ASN A 152 -14.56 -7.64 -15.18
N GLY A 153 -14.46 -6.55 -14.41
CA GLY A 153 -13.97 -5.25 -14.84
C GLY A 153 -15.02 -4.28 -15.35
N ASP A 154 -16.31 -4.64 -15.34
CA ASP A 154 -17.37 -3.71 -15.72
C ASP A 154 -17.48 -2.57 -14.69
N TYR A 155 -17.51 -1.33 -15.17
CA TYR A 155 -17.67 -0.15 -14.31
C TYR A 155 -19.04 -0.13 -13.63
N ILE A 156 -19.05 0.13 -12.32
CA ILE A 156 -20.28 0.20 -11.51
C ILE A 156 -20.58 1.65 -11.11
N ALA A 157 -19.64 2.30 -10.39
CA ALA A 157 -19.86 3.62 -9.81
C ALA A 157 -18.56 4.34 -9.48
N SER A 158 -18.67 5.65 -9.23
CA SER A 158 -17.61 6.46 -8.65
C SER A 158 -18.17 7.33 -7.54
N PHE A 159 -17.36 7.52 -6.49
CA PHE A 159 -17.68 8.42 -5.39
C PHE A 159 -16.42 9.15 -4.94
N GLY A 160 -16.57 10.23 -4.19
CA GLY A 160 -15.45 11.06 -3.77
C GLY A 160 -15.36 12.39 -4.49
N GLY A 161 -14.22 12.65 -5.13
CA GLY A 161 -13.85 13.95 -5.69
C GLY A 161 -13.18 14.85 -4.65
N THR A 162 -12.57 15.94 -5.12
CA THR A 162 -11.72 16.82 -4.29
C THR A 162 -12.50 17.54 -3.20
N GLY A 163 -12.03 17.48 -1.95
CA GLY A 163 -12.59 18.20 -0.80
C GLY A 163 -12.08 17.69 0.54
N SER A 164 -12.62 18.25 1.62
CA SER A 164 -12.32 17.87 3.02
C SER A 164 -13.56 17.42 3.79
N GLU A 165 -14.76 17.58 3.22
CA GLU A 165 -15.99 17.07 3.81
C GLU A 165 -16.00 15.54 3.86
N PRO A 166 -16.82 14.92 4.73
CA PRO A 166 -17.01 13.47 4.70
C PRO A 166 -17.42 12.99 3.30
N GLY A 167 -16.74 11.95 2.80
CA GLY A 167 -16.95 11.42 1.45
C GLY A 167 -16.22 12.17 0.33
N LYS A 168 -15.49 13.26 0.64
CA LYS A 168 -14.57 13.95 -0.28
C LYS A 168 -13.14 13.68 0.14
N PHE A 169 -12.21 13.75 -0.82
CA PHE A 169 -10.82 13.37 -0.61
C PHE A 169 -9.83 14.41 -1.09
N LYS A 170 -8.65 14.35 -0.52
CA LYS A 170 -7.45 15.00 -1.02
C LYS A 170 -6.32 13.97 -1.04
N CYS A 171 -6.00 13.48 -2.22
CA CYS A 171 -5.08 12.37 -2.41
C CYS A 171 -5.54 11.09 -1.64
N PRO A 172 -6.66 10.44 -2.03
CA PRO A 172 -7.02 9.10 -1.54
C PRO A 172 -5.94 8.12 -2.00
N HIS A 173 -4.93 7.91 -1.15
CA HIS A 173 -3.68 7.28 -1.55
C HIS A 173 -3.71 5.77 -1.44
N GLY A 174 -4.19 5.25 -0.31
CA GLY A 174 -4.38 3.82 -0.06
C GLY A 174 -5.85 3.47 0.09
N ILE A 175 -6.22 2.25 -0.28
CA ILE A 175 -7.57 1.73 -0.15
C ILE A 175 -7.53 0.28 0.27
N SER A 176 -8.42 -0.12 1.18
CA SER A 176 -8.56 -1.53 1.57
C SER A 176 -9.97 -1.83 2.07
N VAL A 177 -10.37 -3.10 2.03
CA VAL A 177 -11.64 -3.56 2.56
C VAL A 177 -11.40 -4.30 3.88
N ASP A 178 -11.98 -3.79 4.97
CA ASP A 178 -11.92 -4.41 6.29
C ASP A 178 -13.17 -5.28 6.54
N VAL A 179 -12.95 -6.54 6.85
CA VAL A 179 -14.01 -7.52 7.20
C VAL A 179 -14.00 -7.92 8.68
N ARG A 180 -13.08 -7.36 9.49
CA ARG A 180 -12.88 -7.74 10.89
C ARG A 180 -14.09 -7.48 11.78
N ARG A 181 -14.99 -6.58 11.37
CA ARG A 181 -16.19 -6.16 12.14
C ARG A 181 -17.48 -6.85 11.68
N GLY A 182 -17.40 -7.80 10.76
CA GLY A 182 -18.53 -8.53 10.18
C GLY A 182 -18.97 -7.94 8.84
N GLU A 183 -19.64 -6.79 8.83
CA GLU A 183 -19.98 -6.10 7.59
C GLU A 183 -18.70 -5.48 6.96
N PRO A 184 -18.44 -5.72 5.67
CA PRO A 184 -17.29 -5.13 5.01
C PRO A 184 -17.35 -3.59 5.01
N GLU A 185 -16.22 -2.96 5.31
CA GLU A 185 -16.06 -1.51 5.32
C GLU A 185 -14.88 -1.11 4.43
N LEU A 186 -15.05 -0.03 3.69
CA LEU A 186 -14.02 0.50 2.81
C LEU A 186 -13.20 1.57 3.55
N TYR A 187 -11.92 1.30 3.76
CA TYR A 187 -10.95 2.21 4.35
C TYR A 187 -10.20 2.95 3.25
N VAL A 188 -10.17 4.27 3.32
CA VAL A 188 -9.45 5.12 2.37
C VAL A 188 -8.47 6.00 3.14
N ALA A 189 -7.20 5.90 2.81
CA ALA A 189 -6.15 6.79 3.31
C ALA A 189 -6.28 8.15 2.59
N ASP A 190 -7.04 9.06 3.15
CA ASP A 190 -7.25 10.42 2.68
C ASP A 190 -6.03 11.27 3.08
N ARG A 191 -4.88 10.91 2.45
CA ARG A 191 -3.53 11.29 2.88
C ARG A 191 -3.34 12.80 2.92
N GLY A 192 -3.84 13.51 1.93
CA GLY A 192 -3.71 14.97 1.86
C GLY A 192 -4.60 15.71 2.85
N ASN A 193 -5.54 15.03 3.50
CA ASN A 193 -6.34 15.53 4.62
C ASN A 193 -5.87 14.96 5.97
N HIS A 194 -4.75 14.20 5.99
CA HIS A 194 -4.13 13.63 7.19
C HIS A 194 -5.08 12.75 8.01
N ARG A 195 -5.88 11.91 7.34
CA ARG A 195 -6.91 11.09 7.97
C ARG A 195 -7.17 9.80 7.21
N ILE A 196 -7.90 8.89 7.86
CA ILE A 196 -8.55 7.74 7.21
C ILE A 196 -10.05 8.02 7.20
N GLN A 197 -10.69 7.82 6.06
CA GLN A 197 -12.13 7.75 5.98
C GLN A 197 -12.59 6.31 5.87
N VAL A 198 -13.60 5.94 6.64
CA VAL A 198 -14.26 4.64 6.58
C VAL A 198 -15.64 4.82 5.99
N LEU A 199 -15.93 4.08 4.94
CA LEU A 199 -17.16 4.18 4.15
C LEU A 199 -17.84 2.81 4.04
N THR A 200 -19.10 2.82 3.62
CA THR A 200 -19.74 1.61 3.09
C THR A 200 -19.13 1.22 1.75
N LEU A 201 -19.42 0.03 1.25
CA LEU A 201 -19.01 -0.39 -0.09
C LEU A 201 -19.69 0.44 -1.21
N GLU A 202 -20.75 1.16 -0.91
CA GLU A 202 -21.44 2.11 -1.80
C GLU A 202 -20.85 3.52 -1.77
N GLY A 203 -19.84 3.75 -0.86
CA GLY A 203 -19.15 5.03 -0.75
C GLY A 203 -19.76 6.01 0.24
N GLU A 204 -20.76 5.58 1.04
CA GLU A 204 -21.36 6.43 2.07
C GLU A 204 -20.43 6.55 3.30
N PRO A 205 -20.14 7.77 3.76
CA PRO A 205 -19.25 7.98 4.91
C PRO A 205 -19.84 7.40 6.21
N LYS A 206 -19.03 6.63 6.94
CA LYS A 206 -19.38 6.05 8.24
C LYS A 206 -18.69 6.75 9.40
N ARG A 207 -17.38 6.98 9.27
CA ARG A 207 -16.56 7.64 10.30
C ARG A 207 -15.24 8.14 9.73
N ILE A 208 -14.64 9.05 10.47
CA ILE A 208 -13.29 9.58 10.21
C ILE A 208 -12.40 9.16 11.38
N VAL A 209 -11.17 8.76 11.06
CA VAL A 209 -10.10 8.48 12.01
C VAL A 209 -8.94 9.41 11.65
N ASP A 210 -8.56 10.30 12.56
CA ASP A 210 -7.60 11.38 12.32
C ASP A 210 -6.59 11.59 13.47
N GLU A 211 -6.68 10.77 14.53
CA GLU A 211 -5.75 10.83 15.65
C GLU A 211 -4.56 9.89 15.45
N ASN A 212 -3.38 10.28 15.96
CA ASN A 212 -2.15 9.48 15.96
C ASN A 212 -1.69 9.02 14.56
N MET A 213 -1.97 9.81 13.53
CA MET A 213 -1.47 9.61 12.18
C MET A 213 -1.07 10.96 11.56
N ASP A 214 -0.33 10.91 10.44
CA ASP A 214 0.05 12.11 9.70
C ASP A 214 -0.22 11.90 8.20
N MET A 215 0.50 11.01 7.53
CA MET A 215 0.33 10.76 6.09
C MET A 215 0.17 9.25 5.81
N PRO A 216 -1.00 8.66 6.12
CA PRO A 216 -1.23 7.24 5.89
C PRO A 216 -1.14 6.90 4.40
N CYS A 217 -0.42 5.80 4.04
CA CYS A 217 -0.18 5.44 2.65
C CYS A 217 -1.01 4.25 2.15
N SER A 218 -0.94 3.14 2.84
CA SER A 218 -1.63 1.88 2.51
C SER A 218 -2.11 1.20 3.78
N PHE A 219 -2.78 0.06 3.67
CA PHE A 219 -3.29 -0.68 4.84
C PHE A 219 -2.97 -2.16 4.74
N PHE A 220 -2.71 -2.76 5.87
CA PHE A 220 -2.70 -4.21 6.03
C PHE A 220 -3.45 -4.60 7.30
N PHE A 221 -4.39 -5.55 7.17
CA PHE A 221 -5.13 -6.09 8.31
C PHE A 221 -4.56 -7.44 8.73
N HIS A 222 -4.14 -7.55 10.00
CA HIS A 222 -3.61 -8.78 10.57
C HIS A 222 -4.28 -9.09 11.91
N GLY A 223 -5.07 -10.17 11.96
CA GLY A 223 -5.89 -10.46 13.14
C GLY A 223 -6.83 -9.29 13.45
N ASP A 224 -6.76 -8.75 14.67
CA ASP A 224 -7.53 -7.60 15.09
C ASP A 224 -6.85 -6.25 14.82
N GLU A 225 -5.69 -6.26 14.19
CA GLU A 225 -4.89 -5.06 13.99
C GLU A 225 -4.99 -4.51 12.56
N MET A 226 -4.94 -3.19 12.44
CA MET A 226 -4.68 -2.46 11.22
C MET A 226 -3.27 -1.89 11.30
N ILE A 227 -2.43 -2.25 10.36
CA ILE A 227 -1.05 -1.81 10.24
C ILE A 227 -0.98 -0.90 9.02
N PHE A 228 -0.42 0.29 9.17
CA PHE A 228 -0.24 1.19 8.04
C PHE A 228 1.07 1.96 8.11
N PRO A 229 1.75 2.16 6.96
CA PRO A 229 2.88 3.05 6.88
C PRO A 229 2.36 4.48 6.91
N ASP A 230 2.90 5.26 7.82
CA ASP A 230 2.71 6.70 7.91
C ASP A 230 3.96 7.34 7.31
N LEU A 231 3.82 7.94 6.14
CA LEU A 231 4.94 8.37 5.27
C LEU A 231 5.96 9.24 6.00
N HIS A 232 5.50 10.02 6.96
CA HIS A 232 6.36 10.79 7.85
C HIS A 232 7.03 9.91 8.91
N SER A 233 7.74 8.89 8.39
CA SER A 233 8.83 8.17 9.06
C SER A 233 8.41 7.25 10.20
N ARG A 234 7.28 6.54 10.08
CA ARG A 234 6.87 5.52 11.06
C ARG A 234 5.87 4.50 10.48
N VAL A 235 5.78 3.36 11.12
CA VAL A 235 4.66 2.42 10.93
C VAL A 235 3.74 2.54 12.13
N THR A 236 2.43 2.64 11.89
CA THR A 236 1.41 2.82 12.91
C THR A 236 0.53 1.58 12.99
N ILE A 237 0.19 1.16 14.21
CA ILE A 237 -0.71 0.05 14.47
C ILE A 237 -1.93 0.57 15.22
N PHE A 238 -3.11 0.24 14.71
CA PHE A 238 -4.41 0.47 15.36
C PHE A 238 -5.10 -0.86 15.64
N GLY A 239 -5.90 -0.90 16.69
CA GLY A 239 -6.75 -2.03 17.03
C GLY A 239 -7.99 -2.11 16.14
N ARG A 240 -8.79 -3.16 16.36
CA ARG A 240 -10.04 -3.41 15.63
C ARG A 240 -11.06 -2.28 15.75
N ASP A 241 -10.99 -1.49 16.82
CA ASP A 241 -11.87 -0.35 17.11
C ASP A 241 -11.36 0.99 16.54
N ASP A 242 -10.35 0.94 15.63
CA ASP A 242 -9.66 2.07 15.05
C ASP A 242 -8.94 2.96 16.08
N LYS A 243 -8.61 2.41 17.26
CA LYS A 243 -7.83 3.13 18.25
C LYS A 243 -6.35 2.83 18.14
N PHE A 244 -5.59 3.85 18.42
CA PHE A 244 -4.13 3.80 18.44
C PHE A 244 -3.61 2.75 19.42
N VAL A 245 -2.65 1.94 18.95
CA VAL A 245 -1.94 0.96 19.75
C VAL A 245 -0.49 1.37 19.93
N THR A 246 0.26 1.57 18.83
CA THR A 246 1.68 1.95 18.91
C THR A 246 2.21 2.50 17.59
N HIS A 247 3.32 3.24 17.68
CA HIS A 247 4.19 3.54 16.54
C HIS A 247 5.44 2.68 16.60
N LEU A 248 5.93 2.25 15.44
CA LEU A 248 7.15 1.48 15.27
C LEU A 248 8.17 2.26 14.43
N GLY A 249 9.44 2.24 14.85
CA GLY A 249 10.56 2.79 14.09
C GLY A 249 10.45 4.28 13.74
N GLU A 250 9.77 5.08 14.57
CA GLU A 250 9.52 6.50 14.34
C GLU A 250 10.81 7.32 14.31
N ASP A 251 10.94 8.19 13.29
CA ASP A 251 11.95 9.24 13.23
C ASP A 251 11.29 10.60 12.94
N GLN A 252 10.94 11.34 13.98
CA GLN A 252 10.25 12.62 13.90
C GLN A 252 11.05 13.73 13.18
N LEU A 253 12.29 13.48 12.81
CA LEU A 253 13.16 14.44 12.16
C LEU A 253 13.46 14.11 10.71
N ALA A 254 13.31 12.85 10.28
CA ALA A 254 13.69 12.43 8.94
C ALA A 254 12.98 13.24 7.85
N TYR A 255 11.65 13.29 7.90
CA TYR A 255 10.84 13.99 6.89
C TYR A 255 11.01 15.51 6.88
N LYS A 256 11.64 16.09 7.91
CA LYS A 256 11.96 17.52 8.01
C LYS A 256 13.32 17.89 7.41
N GLN A 257 14.11 16.88 7.01
CA GLN A 257 15.42 17.12 6.42
C GLN A 257 15.31 17.56 4.97
N GLN A 258 16.19 18.50 4.59
CA GLN A 258 16.30 18.88 3.19
C GLN A 258 16.73 17.68 2.35
N GLY A 259 16.03 17.43 1.25
CA GLY A 259 16.28 16.31 0.35
C GLY A 259 15.45 15.07 0.66
N TRP A 260 14.66 15.05 1.76
CA TRP A 260 13.72 13.96 2.01
C TRP A 260 12.75 13.78 0.81
N PRO A 261 12.42 12.55 0.41
CA PRO A 261 12.73 11.26 1.03
C PRO A 261 14.14 10.72 0.69
N ASN A 262 14.86 11.35 -0.22
CA ASN A 262 16.14 10.89 -0.75
C ASN A 262 17.31 11.43 0.09
N LEU A 263 17.32 11.04 1.35
CA LEU A 263 18.38 11.39 2.28
C LEU A 263 19.66 10.61 1.96
N PRO A 264 20.85 11.16 2.26
CA PRO A 264 22.10 10.42 2.13
C PRO A 264 22.09 9.10 2.91
N ALA A 265 22.75 8.06 2.40
CA ALA A 265 22.78 6.73 3.02
C ALA A 265 23.21 6.77 4.50
N ALA A 266 24.14 7.68 4.87
CA ALA A 266 24.56 7.87 6.25
C ALA A 266 23.46 8.37 7.21
N TYR A 267 22.34 8.83 6.69
CA TYR A 267 21.18 9.25 7.49
C TYR A 267 20.32 8.07 7.91
N PHE A 268 20.24 7.02 7.10
CA PHE A 268 19.43 5.85 7.40
C PHE A 268 19.97 5.11 8.61
N ARG A 269 19.10 4.82 9.56
CA ARG A 269 19.41 4.11 10.81
C ARG A 269 18.72 2.76 10.84
N ASP A 270 19.37 1.77 11.40
CA ASP A 270 18.87 0.39 11.47
C ASP A 270 17.63 0.20 12.36
N ASN A 271 17.25 1.21 13.12
CA ASN A 271 16.07 1.17 14.01
C ASN A 271 15.01 2.22 13.70
N ARG A 272 15.09 2.87 12.55
CA ARG A 272 14.22 3.97 12.15
C ARG A 272 13.79 3.85 10.70
N PHE A 273 12.57 4.29 10.42
CA PHE A 273 12.09 4.50 9.06
C PHE A 273 12.39 5.93 8.59
N SER A 274 12.50 6.09 7.28
CA SER A 274 12.63 7.40 6.62
C SER A 274 11.32 7.78 5.92
N SER A 275 10.83 6.91 5.04
CA SER A 275 9.61 7.15 4.27
C SER A 275 8.90 5.82 3.96
N PRO A 276 8.35 5.14 4.99
CA PRO A 276 7.63 3.89 4.79
C PRO A 276 6.39 4.13 3.95
N HIS A 277 6.15 3.27 2.94
CA HIS A 277 5.09 3.45 1.97
C HIS A 277 4.17 2.24 1.82
N GLY A 278 4.72 1.04 1.77
CA GLY A 278 3.97 -0.22 1.74
C GLY A 278 4.24 -1.07 2.98
N VAL A 279 3.26 -1.84 3.41
CA VAL A 279 3.36 -2.75 4.56
C VAL A 279 2.55 -4.01 4.33
N CYS A 280 3.07 -5.15 4.79
CA CYS A 280 2.33 -6.40 4.95
C CYS A 280 2.84 -7.16 6.17
N ALA A 281 2.17 -8.24 6.54
CA ALA A 281 2.63 -9.15 7.58
C ALA A 281 2.45 -10.62 7.16
N ASP A 282 3.35 -11.49 7.61
CA ASP A 282 3.20 -12.93 7.44
C ASP A 282 2.29 -13.54 8.52
N LYS A 283 2.00 -14.83 8.39
CA LYS A 283 1.13 -15.57 9.33
C LYS A 283 1.66 -15.60 10.76
N ALA A 284 2.97 -15.41 10.97
CA ALA A 284 3.60 -15.35 12.29
C ALA A 284 3.53 -13.94 12.91
N GLY A 285 3.05 -12.95 12.17
CA GLY A 285 2.97 -11.55 12.58
C GLY A 285 4.29 -10.80 12.45
N ASN A 286 5.24 -11.31 11.66
CA ASN A 286 6.36 -10.50 11.23
C ASN A 286 5.86 -9.47 10.23
N ILE A 287 6.35 -8.23 10.32
CA ILE A 287 5.93 -7.13 9.46
C ILE A 287 7.03 -6.83 8.45
N TYR A 288 6.64 -6.63 7.19
CA TYR A 288 7.55 -6.21 6.12
C TYR A 288 7.16 -4.82 5.67
N VAL A 289 8.15 -3.95 5.52
CA VAL A 289 7.94 -2.53 5.20
C VAL A 289 8.79 -2.15 4.00
N ALA A 290 8.14 -1.62 2.97
CA ALA A 290 8.78 -1.04 1.80
C ALA A 290 8.89 0.48 1.96
N GLU A 291 10.06 1.06 1.69
CA GLU A 291 10.30 2.48 1.84
C GLU A 291 10.49 3.19 0.50
N TRP A 292 9.85 4.33 0.38
CA TRP A 292 9.88 5.22 -0.78
C TRP A 292 11.15 6.11 -0.74
N THR A 293 12.26 5.52 -1.16
CA THR A 293 13.56 6.16 -1.32
C THR A 293 14.16 5.81 -2.67
N VAL A 294 15.10 6.59 -3.19
CA VAL A 294 15.67 6.40 -4.53
C VAL A 294 16.26 5.01 -4.77
N ASP A 295 16.91 4.44 -3.76
CA ASP A 295 17.51 3.09 -3.84
C ASP A 295 16.63 2.02 -3.18
N GLY A 296 15.41 2.38 -2.79
CA GLY A 296 14.48 1.52 -2.07
C GLY A 296 15.07 0.89 -0.80
N ARG A 297 14.24 0.64 0.19
CA ARG A 297 14.65 -0.15 1.36
C ARG A 297 13.50 -1.07 1.76
N VAL A 298 13.80 -2.34 2.00
CA VAL A 298 12.83 -3.31 2.51
C VAL A 298 13.30 -3.80 3.86
N THR A 299 12.48 -3.55 4.88
CA THR A 299 12.78 -3.88 6.27
C THR A 299 11.86 -4.97 6.76
N LYS A 300 12.41 -6.02 7.38
CA LYS A 300 11.64 -7.02 8.15
C LYS A 300 11.66 -6.67 9.63
N LEU A 301 10.48 -6.65 10.23
CA LEU A 301 10.29 -6.58 11.68
C LEU A 301 9.90 -7.98 12.17
N THR A 302 10.82 -8.67 12.83
CA THR A 302 10.56 -10.01 13.38
C THR A 302 9.94 -9.89 14.77
N LYS A 303 8.74 -10.44 14.95
CA LYS A 303 7.97 -10.40 16.21
C LYS A 303 8.72 -11.15 17.33
N LYS A 304 8.70 -10.59 18.56
CA LYS A 304 9.42 -11.15 19.74
C LYS A 304 8.46 -11.48 20.87
#